data_c4c82acf1468bb6379572cdc5e27f747
#
_entry.id   c4c82acf1468bb6379572cdc5e27f747
#
_cell.length_a   1.000
_cell.length_b   1.000
_cell.length_c   1.000
_cell.angle_alpha   90.00
_cell.angle_beta   90.00
_cell.angle_gamma   90.00
#
_symmetry.space_group_name_H-M   'P 1'
#
loop_
_entity.id
_entity.type
_entity.pdbx_description
1 polymer ?
#
loop_
_entity_poly.entity_id
_entity_poly.type
_entity_poly.pdbx_seq_one_letter_code
_entity_poly.pdbx_strand_id
1 'polypeptide(L)'
;MPAVKISDLFRQIGNWQNFAAHFYNYKVCGELPAVFGRDERLDLSGMHHIHLASTQHTQVRWSKIARQYYRTALTNDPDNDFWLIYAFDAFRDEHLLLTITGPDAQPK
;
A
#
# COMPACT_ATOMS: atom_id res chain seq x y z
N MET A 1 -7.42 -2.50 20.35
CA MET A 1 -7.15 -1.50 19.32
C MET A 1 -6.22 -2.06 18.27
N PRO A 2 -6.48 -1.86 16.96
CA PRO A 2 -5.52 -2.28 15.95
C PRO A 2 -4.20 -1.54 16.10
N ALA A 3 -3.12 -2.25 15.90
CA ALA A 3 -1.77 -1.69 15.97
C ALA A 3 -1.09 -1.77 14.62
N VAL A 4 -0.25 -0.79 14.32
CA VAL A 4 0.58 -0.76 13.13
C VAL A 4 2.03 -0.80 13.59
N LYS A 5 2.73 -1.87 13.20
CA LYS A 5 4.15 -2.07 13.50
C LYS A 5 4.97 -1.79 12.24
N ILE A 6 6.20 -1.39 12.43
CA ILE A 6 7.11 -1.02 11.35
C ILE A 6 8.33 -1.93 11.39
N SER A 7 8.61 -2.65 10.30
CA SER A 7 9.81 -3.48 10.21
C SER A 7 11.06 -2.62 10.03
N ASP A 8 12.21 -3.17 10.38
CA ASP A 8 13.49 -2.49 10.17
C ASP A 8 13.74 -2.22 8.69
N LEU A 9 13.34 -3.15 7.83
CA LEU A 9 13.47 -2.99 6.38
C LEU A 9 12.64 -1.80 5.89
N PHE A 10 11.42 -1.65 6.39
CA PHE A 10 10.54 -0.54 5.99
C PHE A 10 11.13 0.82 6.42
N ARG A 11 11.80 0.86 7.57
CA ARG A 11 12.42 2.10 8.07
C ARG A 11 13.60 2.58 7.24
N GLN A 12 14.11 1.75 6.34
CA GLN A 12 15.16 2.13 5.40
C GLN A 12 14.62 2.93 4.20
N ILE A 13 13.31 2.96 4.03
CA ILE A 13 12.68 3.70 2.94
C ILE A 13 12.61 5.17 3.33
N GLY A 14 13.09 6.06 2.44
CA GLY A 14 12.88 7.50 2.61
C GLY A 14 11.38 7.79 2.67
N ASN A 15 10.95 8.68 3.55
CA ASN A 15 9.54 9.02 3.76
C ASN A 15 8.69 7.87 4.33
N TRP A 16 9.30 6.89 4.99
CA TRP A 16 8.53 5.78 5.56
C TRP A 16 7.47 6.27 6.55
N GLN A 17 7.76 7.38 7.26
CA GLN A 17 6.84 7.96 8.25
C GLN A 17 5.53 8.43 7.58
N ASN A 18 5.62 9.00 6.38
CA ASN A 18 4.45 9.44 5.64
C ASN A 18 3.58 8.25 5.22
N PHE A 19 4.21 7.18 4.73
CA PHE A 19 3.49 5.95 4.37
C PHE A 19 2.86 5.30 5.60
N ALA A 20 3.58 5.27 6.72
CA ALA A 20 3.05 4.72 7.97
C ALA A 20 1.84 5.51 8.46
N ALA A 21 1.87 6.85 8.37
CA ALA A 21 0.76 7.70 8.75
C ALA A 21 -0.46 7.47 7.84
N HIS A 22 -0.26 7.38 6.53
CA HIS A 22 -1.33 7.07 5.57
C HIS A 22 -1.92 5.69 5.84
N PHE A 23 -1.08 4.71 6.13
CA PHE A 23 -1.52 3.35 6.42
C PHE A 23 -2.36 3.30 7.71
N TYR A 24 -1.92 4.00 8.75
CA TYR A 24 -2.67 4.10 9.99
C TYR A 24 -4.05 4.69 9.75
N ASN A 25 -4.12 5.83 9.06
CA ASN A 25 -5.39 6.48 8.74
C ASN A 25 -6.30 5.56 7.91
N TYR A 26 -5.71 4.82 7.01
CA TYR A 26 -6.44 3.89 6.15
C TYR A 26 -7.02 2.71 6.94
N LYS A 27 -6.21 2.02 7.73
CA LYS A 27 -6.64 0.81 8.44
C LYS A 27 -7.35 1.10 9.75
N VAL A 28 -6.96 2.13 10.47
CA VAL A 28 -7.51 2.43 11.80
C VAL A 28 -8.64 3.43 11.71
N CYS A 29 -8.51 4.46 10.90
CA CYS A 29 -9.50 5.54 10.81
C CYS A 29 -10.49 5.37 9.65
N GLY A 30 -10.30 4.37 8.79
CA GLY A 30 -11.21 4.11 7.67
C GLY A 30 -11.10 5.09 6.51
N GLU A 31 -10.00 5.82 6.41
CA GLU A 31 -9.77 6.77 5.32
C GLU A 31 -9.11 6.08 4.13
N LEU A 32 -9.38 6.58 2.92
CA LEU A 32 -8.73 6.09 1.71
C LEU A 32 -7.94 7.22 1.07
N PRO A 33 -6.62 7.32 1.39
CA PRO A 33 -5.80 8.38 0.79
C PRO A 33 -5.60 8.14 -0.71
N ALA A 34 -5.39 9.22 -1.46
CA ALA A 34 -5.20 9.14 -2.91
C ALA A 34 -3.93 8.37 -3.31
N VAL A 35 -2.98 8.21 -2.39
CA VAL A 35 -1.74 7.46 -2.63
C VAL A 35 -1.97 5.95 -2.63
N PHE A 36 -3.06 5.45 -2.02
CA PHE A 36 -3.36 4.03 -1.93
C PHE A 36 -4.39 3.60 -2.96
N GLY A 37 -4.07 2.51 -3.65
CA GLY A 37 -4.96 1.87 -4.60
C GLY A 37 -5.43 0.50 -4.11
N ARG A 38 -5.57 -0.43 -5.07
CA ARG A 38 -6.05 -1.78 -4.79
C ARG A 38 -5.24 -2.45 -3.70
N ASP A 39 -5.95 -3.07 -2.75
CA ASP A 39 -5.38 -3.77 -1.59
C ASP A 39 -5.84 -5.22 -1.66
N GLU A 40 -4.93 -6.16 -1.90
CA GLU A 40 -5.23 -7.58 -2.09
C GLU A 40 -4.23 -8.47 -1.36
N ARG A 41 -4.68 -9.68 -1.03
CA ARG A 41 -3.77 -10.73 -0.54
C ARG A 41 -2.82 -11.15 -1.66
N LEU A 42 -1.55 -11.33 -1.28
CA LEU A 42 -0.56 -11.83 -2.22
C LEU A 42 -0.66 -13.36 -2.38
N ASP A 43 -0.86 -14.06 -1.25
CA ASP A 43 -0.91 -15.52 -1.22
C ASP A 43 -1.57 -15.98 0.09
N LEU A 44 -1.31 -17.23 0.48
CA LEU A 44 -1.86 -17.81 1.70
C LEU A 44 -1.07 -17.46 2.96
N SER A 45 0.00 -16.68 2.86
CA SER A 45 0.90 -16.40 3.98
C SER A 45 0.43 -15.29 4.90
N GLY A 46 -0.69 -14.65 4.61
CA GLY A 46 -1.16 -13.49 5.37
C GLY A 46 -0.53 -12.18 4.94
N MET A 47 0.25 -12.19 3.85
CA MET A 47 0.81 -10.99 3.26
C MET A 47 -0.16 -10.35 2.28
N HIS A 48 -0.15 -9.03 2.26
CA HIS A 48 -1.02 -8.22 1.41
C HIS A 48 -0.19 -7.18 0.67
N HIS A 49 -0.74 -6.67 -0.41
CA HIS A 49 -0.13 -5.56 -1.13
C HIS A 49 -1.14 -4.48 -1.42
N ILE A 50 -0.69 -3.23 -1.34
CA ILE A 50 -1.48 -2.06 -1.72
C ILE A 50 -0.76 -1.39 -2.88
N HIS A 51 -1.46 -1.18 -4.00
CA HIS A 51 -0.92 -0.41 -5.12
C HIS A 51 -0.69 1.03 -4.66
N LEU A 52 0.45 1.60 -5.06
CA LEU A 52 0.83 2.96 -4.68
C LEU A 52 0.83 3.89 -5.89
N ALA A 53 0.29 5.10 -5.71
CA ALA A 53 0.40 6.17 -6.68
C ALA A 53 1.73 6.89 -6.48
N SER A 54 2.73 6.58 -7.30
CA SER A 54 4.07 7.12 -7.16
C SER A 54 4.24 8.54 -7.70
N THR A 55 3.27 9.04 -8.47
CA THR A 55 3.32 10.38 -9.07
C THR A 55 2.08 11.17 -8.69
N GLN A 56 2.21 12.50 -8.73
CA GLN A 56 1.08 13.41 -8.51
C GLN A 56 -0.02 13.17 -9.54
N HIS A 57 0.35 12.90 -10.78
CA HIS A 57 -0.61 12.62 -11.85
C HIS A 57 -1.47 11.40 -11.52
N THR A 58 -0.85 10.32 -11.04
CA THR A 58 -1.57 9.11 -10.64
C THR A 58 -2.47 9.37 -9.44
N GLN A 59 -2.00 10.14 -8.46
CA GLN A 59 -2.81 10.48 -7.28
C GLN A 59 -4.06 11.27 -7.67
N VAL A 60 -3.93 12.23 -8.59
CA VAL A 60 -5.07 13.01 -9.10
C VAL A 60 -6.06 12.08 -9.81
N ARG A 61 -5.57 11.18 -10.65
CA ARG A 61 -6.42 10.20 -11.35
C ARG A 61 -7.18 9.32 -10.35
N TRP A 62 -6.47 8.78 -9.36
CA TRP A 62 -7.08 7.89 -8.37
C TRP A 62 -8.08 8.60 -7.45
N SER A 63 -7.85 9.87 -7.16
CA SER A 63 -8.78 10.64 -6.32
C SER A 63 -10.19 10.72 -6.93
N LYS A 64 -10.30 10.52 -8.25
CA LYS A 64 -11.57 10.51 -8.98
C LYS A 64 -12.19 9.12 -9.08
N ILE A 65 -11.48 8.08 -8.61
CA ILE A 65 -11.95 6.69 -8.66
C ILE A 65 -12.46 6.32 -7.26
N ALA A 66 -13.78 6.18 -7.13
CA ALA A 66 -14.41 5.90 -5.84
C ALA A 66 -14.11 4.49 -5.35
N ARG A 67 -14.01 3.51 -6.25
CA ARG A 67 -13.75 2.12 -5.87
C ARG A 67 -12.26 1.83 -5.87
N GLN A 68 -11.72 1.53 -4.70
CA GLN A 68 -10.30 1.25 -4.49
C GLN A 68 -9.79 0.13 -5.42
N TYR A 69 -10.61 -0.86 -5.72
CA TYR A 69 -10.24 -1.98 -6.57
C TYR A 69 -9.73 -1.54 -7.96
N TYR A 70 -10.24 -0.44 -8.49
CA TYR A 70 -9.87 0.08 -9.81
C TYR A 70 -8.67 1.03 -9.78
N ARG A 71 -8.11 1.29 -8.60
CA ARG A 71 -6.92 2.13 -8.46
C ARG A 71 -5.67 1.28 -8.66
N THR A 72 -5.24 1.12 -9.90
CA THR A 72 -4.06 0.34 -10.26
C THR A 72 -3.20 1.10 -11.26
N ALA A 73 -1.93 0.69 -11.40
CA ALA A 73 -1.08 1.19 -12.46
C ALA A 73 -1.66 0.76 -13.82
N LEU A 74 -1.50 1.61 -14.82
CA LEU A 74 -1.90 1.27 -16.18
C LEU A 74 -0.98 0.17 -16.71
N THR A 75 -1.52 -0.73 -17.54
CA THR A 75 -0.74 -1.86 -18.10
C THR A 75 0.47 -1.42 -18.92
N ASN A 76 0.40 -0.23 -19.50
CA ASN A 76 1.48 0.33 -20.30
C ASN A 76 2.40 1.27 -19.51
N ASP A 77 2.31 1.26 -18.19
CA ASP A 77 3.08 2.16 -17.33
C ASP A 77 3.72 1.41 -16.16
N PRO A 78 4.56 0.39 -16.42
CA PRO A 78 5.17 -0.40 -15.35
C PRO A 78 6.14 0.38 -14.47
N ASP A 79 6.69 1.49 -14.95
CA ASP A 79 7.62 2.32 -14.18
C ASP A 79 6.94 3.01 -12.99
N ASN A 80 5.62 3.10 -13.00
CA ASN A 80 4.83 3.68 -11.91
C ASN A 80 4.08 2.63 -11.09
N ASP A 81 4.44 1.35 -11.24
CA ASP A 81 3.79 0.24 -10.54
C ASP A 81 4.59 -0.10 -9.27
N PHE A 82 4.19 0.51 -8.16
CA PHE A 82 4.78 0.28 -6.84
C PHE A 82 3.75 -0.34 -5.91
N TRP A 83 4.20 -1.24 -5.03
CA TRP A 83 3.36 -1.90 -4.03
C TRP A 83 3.93 -1.71 -2.64
N LEU A 84 3.07 -1.35 -1.69
CA LEU A 84 3.38 -1.44 -0.27
C LEU A 84 2.98 -2.84 0.20
N ILE A 85 3.94 -3.57 0.79
CA ILE A 85 3.74 -4.93 1.26
C ILE A 85 3.60 -4.90 2.77
N TYR A 86 2.53 -5.52 3.29
CA TYR A 86 2.31 -5.62 4.73
C TYR A 86 1.78 -7.00 5.10
N ALA A 87 1.93 -7.38 6.36
CA ALA A 87 1.35 -8.59 6.93
C ALA A 87 0.28 -8.21 7.95
N PHE A 88 -0.73 -9.04 8.10
CA PHE A 88 -1.79 -8.85 9.08
C PHE A 88 -1.90 -10.09 9.96
N ASP A 89 -1.87 -9.87 11.28
CA ASP A 89 -2.09 -10.89 12.29
C ASP A 89 -3.48 -10.66 12.92
N ALA A 90 -4.43 -11.52 12.53
CA ALA A 90 -5.82 -11.41 12.99
C ALA A 90 -5.97 -11.68 14.48
N PHE A 91 -5.11 -12.52 15.07
CA PHE A 91 -5.18 -12.84 16.49
C PHE A 91 -4.78 -11.67 17.36
N ARG A 92 -3.79 -10.88 16.93
CA ARG A 92 -3.29 -9.73 17.67
C ARG A 92 -3.89 -8.42 17.22
N ASP A 93 -4.65 -8.45 16.12
CA ASP A 93 -5.15 -7.26 15.44
C ASP A 93 -4.00 -6.27 15.15
N GLU A 94 -2.95 -6.80 14.54
CA GLU A 94 -1.74 -6.04 14.22
C GLU A 94 -1.43 -6.11 12.74
N HIS A 95 -1.00 -4.98 12.18
CA HIS A 95 -0.46 -4.88 10.84
C HIS A 95 1.05 -4.62 10.95
N LEU A 96 1.84 -5.28 10.11
CA LEU A 96 3.29 -5.07 10.03
C LEU A 96 3.65 -4.56 8.65
N LEU A 97 4.15 -3.34 8.56
CA LEU A 97 4.65 -2.78 7.31
C LEU A 97 6.00 -3.39 7.00
N LEU A 98 6.13 -4.06 5.86
CA LEU A 98 7.32 -4.84 5.50
C LEU A 98 8.25 -4.09 4.58
N THR A 99 7.76 -3.65 3.41
CA THR A 99 8.59 -3.00 2.41
C THR A 99 7.72 -2.35 1.32
N ILE A 100 8.37 -1.65 0.41
CA ILE A 100 7.77 -1.17 -0.83
C ILE A 100 8.56 -1.79 -1.98
N THR A 101 7.88 -2.39 -2.94
CA THR A 101 8.47 -2.97 -4.14
C THR A 101 8.12 -2.13 -5.35
N GLY A 102 8.97 -2.18 -6.36
CA GLY A 102 8.77 -1.48 -7.62
C GLY A 102 10.09 -0.95 -8.17
N PRO A 103 10.06 -0.35 -9.37
CA PRO A 103 8.95 -0.31 -10.32
C PRO A 103 8.64 -1.68 -10.92
N ASP A 104 7.49 -1.80 -11.60
CA ASP A 104 7.02 -3.05 -12.22
C ASP A 104 6.87 -4.16 -11.18
N ALA A 105 6.08 -3.86 -10.11
CA ALA A 105 5.92 -4.76 -8.98
C ALA A 105 5.11 -6.02 -9.31
N GLN A 106 4.29 -6.00 -10.36
CA GLN A 106 3.43 -7.12 -10.73
C GLN A 106 4.26 -8.27 -11.32
N PRO A 107 3.93 -9.53 -10.98
CA PRO A 107 4.57 -10.69 -11.59
C PRO A 107 4.37 -10.68 -13.11
N LYS A 108 5.42 -11.05 -13.82
CA LYS A 108 5.36 -11.16 -15.27
C LYS A 108 4.96 -12.55 -15.71
#